data_339b34105004c60798673acf72089b45
#
_entry.id   339b34105004c60798673acf72089b45
#
_cell.length_a   1.000
_cell.length_b   1.000
_cell.length_c   1.000
_cell.angle_alpha   90.00
_cell.angle_beta   90.00
_cell.angle_gamma   90.00
#
_symmetry.space_group_name_H-M   'P 1'
#
loop_
_entity.id
_entity.type
_entity.pdbx_description
1 polymer ?
#
loop_
_entity_poly.entity_id
_entity_poly.type
_entity_poly.pdbx_seq_one_letter_code
_entity_poly.pdbx_strand_id
1 'polypeptide(L)'
;MAKKRPAAKKPVKKSPPGGRIIMRTGEALVEAEPAWSAAEPEVVIGELDGPVGYAIANLIGDQVKGHTRVFAILNSDVQVRPATVMVSKVTVTSSKYTNILMGSVQAGIAHGVLDAVRAGDIPKSKANDLGIIVSVWLDPSVLTEEKIDHNILFQTNREATAKAIHKAMHHEPSIDWLLKNQHTVPHYFHQLGVDGEL
;
A
#
# COMPACT_ATOMS: atom_id res chain seq x y z
N MET A 1 -24.45 -48.48 -6.71
CA MET A 1 -23.74 -47.57 -7.64
C MET A 1 -23.86 -46.15 -7.14
N ALA A 2 -22.82 -45.59 -6.54
CA ALA A 2 -22.80 -44.22 -6.01
C ALA A 2 -22.42 -43.24 -7.12
N LYS A 3 -23.31 -42.26 -7.43
CA LYS A 3 -23.06 -41.19 -8.40
C LYS A 3 -22.04 -40.22 -7.81
N LYS A 4 -20.84 -40.12 -8.44
CA LYS A 4 -19.85 -39.09 -8.16
C LYS A 4 -20.46 -37.71 -8.43
N ARG A 5 -20.47 -36.83 -7.39
CA ARG A 5 -20.78 -35.40 -7.56
C ARG A 5 -19.70 -34.75 -8.44
N PRO A 6 -20.09 -33.90 -9.42
CA PRO A 6 -19.10 -33.17 -10.21
C PRO A 6 -18.35 -32.18 -9.31
N ALA A 7 -17.01 -32.13 -9.47
CA ALA A 7 -16.16 -31.19 -8.77
C ALA A 7 -16.54 -29.74 -9.13
N ALA A 8 -16.70 -28.91 -8.11
CA ALA A 8 -16.96 -27.48 -8.31
C ALA A 8 -15.79 -26.85 -9.07
N LYS A 9 -16.09 -26.21 -10.21
CA LYS A 9 -15.10 -25.45 -10.97
C LYS A 9 -14.59 -24.31 -10.08
N LYS A 10 -13.27 -24.25 -9.83
CA LYS A 10 -12.63 -23.11 -9.18
C LYS A 10 -12.95 -21.84 -9.98
N PRO A 11 -13.27 -20.71 -9.31
CA PRO A 11 -13.51 -19.46 -10.01
C PRO A 11 -12.27 -19.09 -10.81
N VAL A 12 -12.45 -18.86 -12.10
CA VAL A 12 -11.39 -18.37 -13.00
C VAL A 12 -11.08 -16.95 -12.55
N LYS A 13 -9.89 -16.72 -11.97
CA LYS A 13 -9.39 -15.37 -11.72
C LYS A 13 -9.36 -14.64 -13.07
N LYS A 14 -10.21 -13.64 -13.25
CA LYS A 14 -10.14 -12.76 -14.40
C LYS A 14 -8.79 -12.04 -14.33
N SER A 15 -7.93 -12.27 -15.31
CA SER A 15 -6.72 -11.49 -15.49
C SER A 15 -7.10 -10.01 -15.59
N PRO A 16 -6.36 -9.07 -15.01
CA PRO A 16 -6.61 -7.65 -15.22
C PRO A 16 -6.61 -7.37 -16.73
N PRO A 17 -7.51 -6.52 -17.22
CA PRO A 17 -7.61 -6.24 -18.64
C PRO A 17 -6.26 -5.76 -19.17
N GLY A 18 -5.76 -6.34 -20.25
CA GLY A 18 -4.46 -6.06 -20.87
C GLY A 18 -4.35 -4.67 -21.51
N GLY A 19 -5.13 -3.71 -21.04
CA GLY A 19 -5.12 -2.31 -21.45
C GLY A 19 -4.07 -1.49 -20.70
N ARG A 20 -3.86 -0.26 -21.17
CA ARG A 20 -3.00 0.73 -20.54
C ARG A 20 -3.55 1.13 -19.16
N ILE A 21 -2.68 1.15 -18.15
CA ILE A 21 -3.02 1.59 -16.79
C ILE A 21 -2.60 3.06 -16.64
N ILE A 22 -3.53 3.98 -16.86
CA ILE A 22 -3.24 5.42 -16.75
C ILE A 22 -3.00 5.79 -15.29
N MET A 23 -3.98 5.53 -14.42
CA MET A 23 -3.91 5.74 -12.98
C MET A 23 -4.96 4.87 -12.28
N ARG A 24 -4.55 4.20 -11.21
CA ARG A 24 -5.42 3.48 -10.28
C ARG A 24 -5.01 3.80 -8.86
N THR A 25 -5.97 3.79 -7.96
CA THR A 25 -5.77 4.07 -6.54
C THR A 25 -6.34 2.97 -5.68
N GLY A 26 -5.73 2.74 -4.54
CA GLY A 26 -6.21 1.78 -3.55
C GLY A 26 -5.65 2.10 -2.18
N GLU A 27 -6.33 1.64 -1.18
CA GLU A 27 -6.01 1.85 0.22
C GLU A 27 -6.38 0.60 1.02
N ALA A 28 -5.60 0.27 2.04
CA ALA A 28 -5.90 -0.84 2.92
C ALA A 28 -5.33 -0.62 4.31
N LEU A 29 -6.15 -0.86 5.32
CA LEU A 29 -5.73 -0.92 6.72
C LEU A 29 -5.37 -2.35 7.09
N VAL A 30 -4.26 -2.51 7.80
CA VAL A 30 -3.90 -3.72 8.57
C VAL A 30 -3.69 -3.29 10.01
N GLU A 31 -4.66 -3.66 10.84
CA GLU A 31 -4.60 -3.44 12.28
C GLU A 31 -3.59 -4.39 12.94
N ALA A 32 -2.94 -3.93 13.99
CA ALA A 32 -2.03 -4.73 14.81
C ALA A 32 -1.90 -4.13 16.21
N GLU A 33 -1.43 -4.95 17.13
CA GLU A 33 -1.09 -4.53 18.49
C GLU A 33 0.43 -4.56 18.70
N PRO A 34 0.99 -3.51 19.26
CA PRO A 34 0.33 -2.26 19.71
C PRO A 34 -0.13 -1.37 18.54
N ALA A 35 -1.12 -0.50 18.78
CA ALA A 35 -1.80 0.29 17.74
C ALA A 35 -0.86 1.09 16.81
N TRP A 36 0.27 1.59 17.31
CA TRP A 36 1.28 2.29 16.52
C TRP A 36 1.92 1.42 15.41
N SER A 37 1.74 0.11 15.46
CA SER A 37 2.26 -0.82 14.45
C SER A 37 1.27 -1.11 13.32
N ALA A 38 0.06 -0.58 13.38
CA ALA A 38 -0.89 -0.64 12.27
C ALA A 38 -0.35 0.07 11.01
N ALA A 39 -0.80 -0.34 9.85
CA ALA A 39 -0.37 0.23 8.58
C ALA A 39 -1.56 0.50 7.66
N GLU A 40 -1.62 1.72 7.12
CA GLU A 40 -2.66 2.16 6.18
C GLU A 40 -2.03 2.93 5.01
N PRO A 41 -1.35 2.22 4.09
CA PRO A 41 -0.80 2.85 2.91
C PRO A 41 -1.89 3.15 1.88
N GLU A 42 -1.79 4.33 1.25
CA GLU A 42 -2.48 4.66 0.02
C GLU A 42 -1.54 4.44 -1.16
N VAL A 43 -2.04 3.84 -2.22
CA VAL A 43 -1.25 3.59 -3.42
C VAL A 43 -1.84 4.27 -4.64
N VAL A 44 -0.96 4.79 -5.49
CA VAL A 44 -1.27 5.25 -6.84
C VAL A 44 -0.41 4.48 -7.82
N ILE A 45 -1.01 3.82 -8.80
CA ILE A 45 -0.34 2.95 -9.77
C ILE A 45 -0.67 3.41 -11.18
N GLY A 46 0.33 3.48 -12.06
CA GLY A 46 0.15 3.79 -13.47
C GLY A 46 1.42 3.60 -14.27
N GLU A 47 1.30 3.73 -15.59
CA GLU A 47 2.44 3.58 -16.49
C GLU A 47 3.44 4.74 -16.34
N LEU A 48 4.74 4.41 -16.43
CA LEU A 48 5.83 5.37 -16.26
C LEU A 48 5.89 6.43 -17.37
N ASP A 49 5.34 6.16 -18.54
CA ASP A 49 5.18 7.12 -19.64
C ASP A 49 3.88 7.95 -19.54
N GLY A 50 3.21 7.89 -18.38
CA GLY A 50 1.96 8.57 -18.07
C GLY A 50 2.05 9.53 -16.87
N PRO A 51 0.89 9.96 -16.35
CA PRO A 51 0.83 10.92 -15.26
C PRO A 51 1.52 10.43 -13.97
N VAL A 52 1.50 9.12 -13.70
CA VAL A 52 2.15 8.56 -12.50
C VAL A 52 3.67 8.63 -12.62
N GLY A 53 4.25 8.31 -13.80
CA GLY A 53 5.68 8.45 -14.01
C GLY A 53 6.15 9.90 -13.94
N TYR A 54 5.36 10.84 -14.47
CA TYR A 54 5.63 12.27 -14.32
C TYR A 54 5.61 12.71 -12.86
N ALA A 55 4.62 12.26 -12.08
CA ALA A 55 4.55 12.54 -10.65
C ALA A 55 5.75 11.95 -9.88
N ILE A 56 6.17 10.72 -10.19
CA ILE A 56 7.36 10.09 -9.59
C ILE A 56 8.62 10.92 -9.87
N ALA A 57 8.83 11.36 -11.11
CA ALA A 57 9.99 12.16 -11.48
C ALA A 57 10.02 13.48 -10.70
N ASN A 58 8.88 14.16 -10.54
CA ASN A 58 8.78 15.38 -9.75
C ASN A 58 9.01 15.12 -8.25
N LEU A 59 8.39 14.07 -7.69
CA LEU A 59 8.54 13.73 -6.27
C LEU A 59 10.00 13.48 -5.88
N ILE A 60 10.76 12.83 -6.72
CA ILE A 60 12.18 12.54 -6.47
C ILE A 60 13.06 13.79 -6.68
N GLY A 61 12.71 14.63 -7.66
CA GLY A 61 13.46 15.86 -7.95
C GLY A 61 13.19 16.98 -6.95
N ASP A 62 12.00 17.06 -6.40
CA ASP A 62 11.56 18.13 -5.49
C ASP A 62 11.52 17.64 -4.04
N GLN A 63 12.65 17.71 -3.35
CA GLN A 63 12.78 17.30 -1.96
C GLN A 63 12.22 18.36 -1.02
N VAL A 64 11.24 17.97 -0.19
CA VAL A 64 10.63 18.83 0.83
C VAL A 64 11.13 18.44 2.22
N LYS A 65 11.62 19.42 2.97
CA LYS A 65 12.13 19.20 4.34
C LYS A 65 11.07 18.52 5.21
N GLY A 66 11.46 17.41 5.83
CA GLY A 66 10.59 16.63 6.72
C GLY A 66 9.61 15.68 6.01
N HIS A 67 9.50 15.72 4.69
CA HIS A 67 8.66 14.81 3.92
C HIS A 67 9.52 13.99 2.96
N THR A 68 10.14 12.96 3.49
CA THR A 68 11.06 12.10 2.76
C THR A 68 10.35 11.38 1.62
N ARG A 69 10.98 11.40 0.45
CA ARG A 69 10.52 10.75 -0.78
C ARG A 69 11.68 9.93 -1.32
N VAL A 70 11.52 8.62 -1.32
CA VAL A 70 12.59 7.70 -1.71
C VAL A 70 12.03 6.53 -2.50
N PHE A 71 12.85 5.98 -3.38
CA PHE A 71 12.52 4.70 -3.98
C PHE A 71 12.61 3.58 -2.94
N ALA A 72 11.61 2.71 -2.92
CA ALA A 72 11.63 1.51 -2.11
C ALA A 72 12.69 0.53 -2.66
N ILE A 73 13.49 -0.02 -1.76
CA ILE A 73 14.59 -0.93 -2.05
C ILE A 73 14.48 -2.19 -1.20
N LEU A 74 14.99 -3.30 -1.72
CA LEU A 74 15.18 -4.53 -0.97
C LEU A 74 16.51 -4.54 -0.22
N ASN A 75 17.51 -3.90 -0.80
CA ASN A 75 18.84 -3.71 -0.25
C ASN A 75 19.45 -2.45 -0.89
N SER A 76 20.57 -1.97 -0.39
CA SER A 76 21.20 -0.69 -0.73
C SER A 76 21.36 -0.42 -2.24
N ASP A 77 21.47 -1.46 -3.05
CA ASP A 77 21.64 -1.39 -4.51
C ASP A 77 20.57 -2.17 -5.29
N VAL A 78 19.52 -2.65 -4.59
CA VAL A 78 18.46 -3.49 -5.19
C VAL A 78 17.11 -2.80 -5.06
N GLN A 79 16.77 -1.99 -6.06
CA GLN A 79 15.47 -1.33 -6.17
C GLN A 79 14.37 -2.33 -6.52
N VAL A 80 13.18 -2.19 -5.88
CA VAL A 80 12.00 -3.01 -6.19
C VAL A 80 11.42 -2.67 -7.57
N ARG A 81 10.73 -3.62 -8.19
CA ARG A 81 9.96 -3.44 -9.43
C ARG A 81 8.52 -3.93 -9.23
N PRO A 82 7.49 -3.15 -9.67
CA PRO A 82 7.57 -1.81 -10.29
C PRO A 82 8.34 -0.78 -9.46
N ALA A 83 8.89 0.26 -10.15
CA ALA A 83 9.54 1.38 -9.46
C ALA A 83 8.55 2.02 -8.49
N THR A 84 8.86 1.98 -7.19
CA THR A 84 7.95 2.40 -6.12
C THR A 84 8.56 3.52 -5.32
N VAL A 85 7.88 4.66 -5.26
CA VAL A 85 8.26 5.80 -4.41
C VAL A 85 7.43 5.77 -3.13
N MET A 86 8.10 5.70 -1.99
CA MET A 86 7.49 5.91 -0.68
C MET A 86 7.48 7.40 -0.35
N VAL A 87 6.35 7.89 0.15
CA VAL A 87 6.14 9.28 0.60
C VAL A 87 5.63 9.24 2.04
N SER A 88 6.29 9.94 2.95
CA SER A 88 5.79 10.08 4.34
C SER A 88 4.71 11.15 4.42
N LYS A 89 3.53 10.81 4.95
CA LYS A 89 2.45 11.75 5.28
C LYS A 89 2.76 12.55 6.55
N VAL A 90 3.54 11.99 7.46
CA VAL A 90 3.96 12.63 8.72
C VAL A 90 5.28 13.33 8.52
N THR A 91 5.42 14.52 9.09
CA THR A 91 6.69 15.25 9.09
C THR A 91 7.74 14.48 9.89
N VAL A 92 8.82 14.12 9.23
CA VAL A 92 9.97 13.42 9.84
C VAL A 92 10.78 14.42 10.65
N THR A 93 10.80 14.26 11.99
CA THR A 93 11.41 15.22 12.91
C THR A 93 12.66 14.69 13.64
N SER A 94 12.93 13.39 13.58
CA SER A 94 14.02 12.78 14.33
C SER A 94 14.71 11.64 13.58
N SER A 95 15.95 11.34 13.96
CA SER A 95 16.70 10.20 13.42
C SER A 95 16.04 8.87 13.76
N LYS A 96 15.43 8.74 14.97
CA LYS A 96 14.71 7.53 15.35
C LYS A 96 13.54 7.25 14.39
N TYR A 97 12.72 8.27 14.11
CA TYR A 97 11.61 8.15 13.17
C TYR A 97 12.09 7.82 11.75
N THR A 98 13.15 8.51 11.30
CA THR A 98 13.79 8.23 10.00
C THR A 98 14.22 6.77 9.90
N ASN A 99 14.91 6.25 10.91
CA ASN A 99 15.41 4.88 10.89
C ASN A 99 14.29 3.83 10.83
N ILE A 100 13.20 4.06 11.56
CA ILE A 100 12.04 3.16 11.52
C ILE A 100 11.35 3.22 10.14
N LEU A 101 11.09 4.42 9.65
CA LEU A 101 10.44 4.65 8.36
C LEU A 101 11.25 4.07 7.21
N MET A 102 12.55 4.38 7.16
CA MET A 102 13.46 3.93 6.09
C MET A 102 13.91 2.48 6.24
N GLY A 103 13.75 1.91 7.41
CA GLY A 103 14.04 0.51 7.71
C GLY A 103 12.82 -0.37 7.49
N SER A 104 12.12 -0.68 8.59
CA SER A 104 11.06 -1.70 8.62
C SER A 104 9.86 -1.34 7.76
N VAL A 105 9.43 -0.07 7.75
CA VAL A 105 8.28 0.38 6.94
C VAL A 105 8.61 0.27 5.46
N GLN A 106 9.72 0.85 5.02
CA GLN A 106 10.13 0.78 3.62
C GLN A 106 10.35 -0.65 3.15
N ALA A 107 11.01 -1.49 3.97
CA ALA A 107 11.24 -2.90 3.65
C ALA A 107 9.90 -3.65 3.50
N GLY A 108 8.94 -3.41 4.39
CA GLY A 108 7.60 -3.96 4.29
C GLY A 108 6.92 -3.58 2.97
N ILE A 109 6.95 -2.29 2.62
CA ILE A 109 6.41 -1.77 1.35
C ILE A 109 7.06 -2.48 0.15
N ALA A 110 8.40 -2.55 0.12
CA ALA A 110 9.12 -3.19 -0.99
C ALA A 110 8.72 -4.66 -1.18
N HIS A 111 8.60 -5.41 -0.08
CA HIS A 111 8.14 -6.80 -0.11
C HIS A 111 6.66 -6.93 -0.49
N GLY A 112 5.78 -6.04 -0.01
CA GLY A 112 4.36 -6.01 -0.37
C GLY A 112 4.12 -5.78 -1.87
N VAL A 113 4.91 -4.92 -2.50
CA VAL A 113 4.90 -4.73 -3.97
C VAL A 113 5.24 -6.03 -4.70
N LEU A 114 6.29 -6.75 -4.26
CA LEU A 114 6.66 -8.03 -4.87
C LEU A 114 5.63 -9.12 -4.61
N ASP A 115 4.96 -9.11 -3.47
CA ASP A 115 3.87 -10.04 -3.18
C ASP A 115 2.69 -9.82 -4.14
N ALA A 116 2.33 -8.57 -4.45
CA ALA A 116 1.31 -8.23 -5.45
C ALA A 116 1.70 -8.70 -6.86
N VAL A 117 2.98 -8.60 -7.24
CA VAL A 117 3.48 -9.18 -8.51
C VAL A 117 3.40 -10.71 -8.49
N ARG A 118 3.78 -11.34 -7.38
CA ARG A 118 3.72 -12.80 -7.22
C ARG A 118 2.29 -13.33 -7.24
N ALA A 119 1.36 -12.59 -6.64
CA ALA A 119 -0.07 -12.92 -6.64
C ALA A 119 -0.71 -12.75 -8.03
N GLY A 120 -0.08 -11.99 -8.93
CA GLY A 120 -0.58 -11.69 -10.27
C GLY A 120 -1.52 -10.47 -10.33
N ASP A 121 -1.64 -9.70 -9.23
CA ASP A 121 -2.35 -8.42 -9.23
C ASP A 121 -1.66 -7.43 -10.15
N ILE A 122 -0.35 -7.38 -10.10
CA ILE A 122 0.47 -6.69 -11.10
C ILE A 122 1.00 -7.73 -12.09
N PRO A 123 0.70 -7.62 -13.39
CA PRO A 123 1.27 -8.52 -14.39
C PRO A 123 2.79 -8.42 -14.41
N LYS A 124 3.48 -9.55 -14.27
CA LYS A 124 4.95 -9.59 -14.26
C LYS A 124 5.57 -8.93 -15.51
N SER A 125 4.91 -9.05 -16.66
CA SER A 125 5.35 -8.44 -17.92
C SER A 125 5.28 -6.91 -17.91
N LYS A 126 4.48 -6.31 -17.02
CA LYS A 126 4.36 -4.85 -16.86
C LYS A 126 5.18 -4.28 -15.69
N ALA A 127 5.90 -5.10 -14.96
CA ALA A 127 6.62 -4.66 -13.76
C ALA A 127 7.70 -3.59 -14.02
N ASN A 128 8.21 -3.50 -15.26
CA ASN A 128 9.17 -2.46 -15.65
C ASN A 128 8.52 -1.20 -16.24
N ASP A 129 7.25 -1.30 -16.65
CA ASP A 129 6.54 -0.20 -17.32
C ASP A 129 5.66 0.59 -16.35
N LEU A 130 5.38 0.03 -15.17
CA LEU A 130 4.56 0.66 -14.14
C LEU A 130 5.41 1.34 -13.08
N GLY A 131 4.86 2.43 -12.54
CA GLY A 131 5.32 3.09 -11.33
C GLY A 131 4.26 3.06 -10.24
N ILE A 132 4.69 3.07 -8.99
CA ILE A 132 3.83 3.10 -7.80
C ILE A 132 4.28 4.23 -6.89
N ILE A 133 3.32 5.01 -6.40
CA ILE A 133 3.52 5.93 -5.28
C ILE A 133 2.80 5.30 -4.09
N VAL A 134 3.49 5.16 -2.96
CA VAL A 134 2.94 4.67 -1.70
C VAL A 134 3.04 5.80 -0.67
N SER A 135 1.91 6.38 -0.31
CA SER A 135 1.82 7.34 0.79
C SER A 135 1.61 6.58 2.09
N VAL A 136 2.46 6.81 3.09
CA VAL A 136 2.46 6.04 4.33
C VAL A 136 2.32 6.97 5.54
N TRP A 137 1.47 6.54 6.46
CA TRP A 137 1.38 7.07 7.81
C TRP A 137 2.09 6.11 8.76
N LEU A 138 3.15 6.58 9.40
CA LEU A 138 3.73 5.91 10.57
C LEU A 138 3.32 6.71 11.80
N ASP A 139 2.66 6.07 12.76
CA ASP A 139 2.16 6.75 13.96
C ASP A 139 3.30 7.42 14.73
N PRO A 140 3.22 8.74 14.99
CA PRO A 140 4.25 9.44 15.76
C PRO A 140 4.47 8.90 17.18
N SER A 141 3.48 8.23 17.77
CA SER A 141 3.62 7.61 19.10
C SER A 141 4.71 6.55 19.16
N VAL A 142 5.12 5.99 18.02
CA VAL A 142 6.30 5.11 17.92
C VAL A 142 7.57 5.74 18.49
N LEU A 143 7.64 7.07 18.56
CA LEU A 143 8.79 7.79 19.12
C LEU A 143 8.88 7.67 20.63
N THR A 144 7.76 7.46 21.32
CA THR A 144 7.69 7.34 22.79
C THR A 144 7.99 5.91 23.27
N GLU A 145 7.97 4.94 22.36
CA GLU A 145 8.24 3.54 22.70
C GLU A 145 9.71 3.31 23.01
N GLU A 146 9.99 2.63 24.10
CA GLU A 146 11.37 2.23 24.46
C GLU A 146 11.91 1.15 23.51
N LYS A 147 11.03 0.21 23.11
CA LYS A 147 11.38 -0.93 22.26
C LYS A 147 10.39 -1.04 21.11
N ILE A 148 10.91 -1.01 19.91
CA ILE A 148 10.15 -1.17 18.67
C ILE A 148 10.22 -2.62 18.19
N ASP A 149 9.06 -3.21 17.91
CA ASP A 149 9.00 -4.48 17.17
C ASP A 149 9.06 -4.20 15.66
N HIS A 150 10.27 -4.28 15.13
CA HIS A 150 10.53 -4.07 13.71
C HIS A 150 9.90 -5.14 12.82
N ASN A 151 9.65 -6.36 13.34
CA ASN A 151 9.02 -7.43 12.57
C ASN A 151 7.52 -7.16 12.37
N ILE A 152 6.82 -6.69 13.40
CA ILE A 152 5.41 -6.31 13.29
C ILE A 152 5.28 -5.18 12.27
N LEU A 153 6.03 -4.10 12.38
CA LEU A 153 6.02 -3.00 11.42
C LEU A 153 6.30 -3.47 9.99
N PHE A 154 7.26 -4.36 9.81
CA PHE A 154 7.55 -4.94 8.51
C PHE A 154 6.36 -5.72 7.96
N GLN A 155 5.74 -6.60 8.76
CA GLN A 155 4.65 -7.46 8.31
C GLN A 155 3.37 -6.66 8.02
N THR A 156 2.99 -5.71 8.88
CA THR A 156 1.80 -4.87 8.67
C THR A 156 1.93 -4.03 7.40
N ASN A 157 3.07 -3.38 7.18
CA ASN A 157 3.29 -2.58 5.98
C ASN A 157 3.37 -3.45 4.71
N ARG A 158 3.94 -4.67 4.79
CA ARG A 158 3.96 -5.62 3.68
C ARG A 158 2.57 -6.06 3.29
N GLU A 159 1.78 -6.49 4.26
CA GLU A 159 0.42 -6.98 4.03
C GLU A 159 -0.50 -5.85 3.54
N ALA A 160 -0.46 -4.69 4.20
CA ALA A 160 -1.29 -3.54 3.83
C ALA A 160 -0.96 -3.03 2.43
N THR A 161 0.33 -2.95 2.06
CA THR A 161 0.75 -2.55 0.71
C THR A 161 0.26 -3.54 -0.34
N ALA A 162 0.40 -4.85 -0.12
CA ALA A 162 -0.10 -5.86 -1.05
C ALA A 162 -1.62 -5.78 -1.22
N LYS A 163 -2.38 -5.59 -0.12
CA LYS A 163 -3.84 -5.40 -0.14
C LYS A 163 -4.25 -4.12 -0.87
N ALA A 164 -3.57 -3.00 -0.63
CA ALA A 164 -3.86 -1.73 -1.28
C ALA A 164 -3.63 -1.82 -2.80
N ILE A 165 -2.55 -2.47 -3.23
CA ILE A 165 -2.28 -2.75 -4.64
C ILE A 165 -3.37 -3.64 -5.25
N HIS A 166 -3.77 -4.71 -4.56
CA HIS A 166 -4.86 -5.58 -5.00
C HIS A 166 -6.14 -4.77 -5.25
N LYS A 167 -6.57 -3.98 -4.27
CA LYS A 167 -7.75 -3.12 -4.40
C LYS A 167 -7.64 -2.14 -5.58
N ALA A 168 -6.50 -1.49 -5.75
CA ALA A 168 -6.24 -0.59 -6.87
C ALA A 168 -6.39 -1.32 -8.21
N MET A 169 -5.78 -2.50 -8.35
CA MET A 169 -5.77 -3.24 -9.60
C MET A 169 -7.11 -3.87 -9.96
N HIS A 170 -7.96 -4.14 -8.97
CA HIS A 170 -9.28 -4.77 -9.13
C HIS A 170 -10.45 -3.80 -8.98
N HIS A 171 -10.21 -2.50 -8.71
CA HIS A 171 -11.24 -1.50 -8.43
C HIS A 171 -12.15 -1.92 -7.26
N GLU A 172 -11.52 -2.31 -6.14
CA GLU A 172 -12.24 -2.72 -4.95
C GLU A 172 -12.20 -1.63 -3.85
N PRO A 173 -13.34 -1.43 -3.16
CA PRO A 173 -14.64 -2.00 -3.45
C PRO A 173 -15.26 -1.47 -4.75
N SER A 174 -16.16 -2.25 -5.39
CA SER A 174 -16.82 -1.82 -6.62
C SER A 174 -17.75 -0.63 -6.37
N ILE A 175 -18.03 0.15 -7.44
CA ILE A 175 -18.97 1.29 -7.33
C ILE A 175 -20.36 0.83 -6.86
N ASP A 176 -20.84 -0.30 -7.31
CA ASP A 176 -22.13 -0.84 -6.88
C ASP A 176 -22.14 -1.16 -5.39
N TRP A 177 -21.03 -1.71 -4.87
CA TRP A 177 -20.90 -1.96 -3.44
C TRP A 177 -20.89 -0.67 -2.63
N LEU A 178 -20.14 0.34 -3.10
CA LEU A 178 -20.04 1.66 -2.44
C LEU A 178 -21.42 2.33 -2.37
N LEU A 179 -22.14 2.39 -3.49
CA LEU A 179 -23.50 2.98 -3.53
C LEU A 179 -24.48 2.25 -2.61
N LYS A 180 -24.37 0.94 -2.51
CA LYS A 180 -25.23 0.12 -1.63
C LYS A 180 -24.91 0.35 -0.15
N ASN A 181 -23.63 0.52 0.20
CA ASN A 181 -23.17 0.47 1.59
C ASN A 181 -22.78 1.84 2.17
N GLN A 182 -22.84 2.93 1.40
CA GLN A 182 -22.41 4.28 1.84
C GLN A 182 -23.03 4.76 3.18
N HIS A 183 -24.22 4.28 3.52
CA HIS A 183 -24.90 4.67 4.75
C HIS A 183 -24.66 3.69 5.93
N THR A 184 -23.97 2.59 5.69
CA THR A 184 -23.74 1.54 6.70
C THR A 184 -22.27 1.41 7.08
N VAL A 185 -21.38 2.03 6.31
CA VAL A 185 -19.94 2.06 6.62
C VAL A 185 -19.64 3.36 7.36
N PRO A 186 -19.40 3.30 8.68
CA PRO A 186 -19.08 4.49 9.46
C PRO A 186 -17.68 4.99 9.11
N HIS A 187 -17.52 6.30 9.04
CA HIS A 187 -16.20 6.90 9.04
C HIS A 187 -15.69 6.97 10.49
N TYR A 188 -14.59 6.29 10.78
CA TYR A 188 -14.10 6.11 12.16
C TYR A 188 -14.01 7.41 12.95
N PHE A 189 -13.26 8.40 12.46
CA PHE A 189 -13.11 9.69 13.16
C PHE A 189 -14.41 10.51 13.22
N HIS A 190 -15.30 10.37 12.22
CA HIS A 190 -16.60 11.01 12.30
C HIS A 190 -17.42 10.41 13.45
N GLN A 191 -17.39 9.09 13.59
CA GLN A 191 -18.09 8.42 14.69
C GLN A 191 -17.56 8.83 16.05
N LEU A 192 -16.23 8.87 16.25
CA LEU A 192 -15.62 9.37 17.48
C LEU A 192 -16.06 10.80 17.81
N GLY A 193 -16.15 11.67 16.79
CA GLY A 193 -16.64 13.05 16.97
C GLY A 193 -18.11 13.11 17.37
N VAL A 194 -18.97 12.25 16.81
CA VAL A 194 -20.39 12.15 17.18
C VAL A 194 -20.54 11.64 18.62
N ASP A 195 -19.68 10.71 19.03
CA ASP A 195 -19.70 10.11 20.37
C ASP A 195 -19.03 11.01 21.43
N GLY A 196 -18.39 12.12 21.02
CA GLY A 196 -17.70 13.05 21.91
C GLY A 196 -16.34 12.54 22.41
N GLU A 197 -15.69 11.67 21.66
CA GLU A 197 -14.41 11.04 22.00
C GLU A 197 -13.21 11.67 21.27
N LEU A 198 -13.42 12.72 20.46
CA LEU A 198 -12.37 13.53 19.82
C LEU A 198 -12.02 14.76 20.63
#